data_8e4c3d9659e4659b09f82dcc156f1508
#
_entry.id   8e4c3d9659e4659b09f82dcc156f1508
#
_cell.length_a   1.000
_cell.length_b   1.000
_cell.length_c   1.000
_cell.angle_alpha   90.00
_cell.angle_beta   90.00
_cell.angle_gamma   90.00
#
_symmetry.space_group_name_H-M   'P 1'
#
loop_
_entity.id
_entity.type
_entity.pdbx_description
1 polymer ?
#
loop_
_entity_poly.entity_id
_entity_poly.type
_entity_poly.pdbx_seq_one_letter_code
_entity_poly.pdbx_strand_id
1 'polypeptide(L)'
;MGPTNLVLLEHLTYSVWLMVMVAAMAAVAALVVCERSVVDRSGFLLILAAAAFIAVASMTWLSGLIGEAFEAGAIWASKVVPGTGSLIADGALHLVSNLVVAAGAIGFGVMVARKLAKYRVRRRQAAVAEVFRRHRAQQIGAAGEGLVACELAGLGWPTLRNVILGDSGRTVEIDILLRVSDGIVALEVKSWGGFIAGTDVATYWTQYISGGETKLLNPAVQNLAHVRALERFVGDPALSVRGFVVSAGRAQFSDGIAHIPVPVAALRGVLSQHVQVALMDQGRIDAAWRRLVHEAHQSDARRSVHGAYVARRQSGRRGRAAAE
;
A
#
# COMPACT_ATOMS: atom_id res chain seq x y z
N MET A 1 18.81 -20.04 -61.67
CA MET A 1 17.96 -20.28 -60.45
C MET A 1 16.62 -20.75 -61.04
N GLY A 2 16.18 -21.95 -60.66
CA GLY A 2 14.88 -22.45 -61.09
C GLY A 2 13.71 -21.79 -60.37
N PRO A 3 12.53 -21.81 -61.00
CA PRO A 3 11.33 -21.13 -60.40
C PRO A 3 10.98 -21.57 -58.98
N THR A 4 11.39 -22.76 -58.57
CA THR A 4 11.22 -23.26 -57.19
C THR A 4 12.01 -22.50 -56.14
N ASN A 5 13.16 -21.90 -56.44
CA ASN A 5 13.97 -21.14 -55.50
C ASN A 5 13.41 -19.74 -55.22
N LEU A 6 12.68 -19.16 -56.18
CA LEU A 6 12.05 -17.84 -56.00
C LEU A 6 10.87 -17.92 -55.03
N VAL A 7 10.04 -18.96 -55.16
CA VAL A 7 8.88 -19.22 -54.26
C VAL A 7 9.34 -19.47 -52.82
N LEU A 8 10.45 -20.24 -52.67
CA LEU A 8 11.01 -20.49 -51.33
C LEU A 8 11.53 -19.21 -50.67
N LEU A 9 12.10 -18.30 -51.43
CA LEU A 9 12.61 -16.99 -50.93
C LEU A 9 11.48 -16.06 -50.51
N GLU A 10 10.36 -16.02 -51.26
CA GLU A 10 9.15 -15.25 -50.89
C GLU A 10 8.51 -15.79 -49.61
N HIS A 11 8.45 -17.11 -49.46
CA HIS A 11 7.91 -17.71 -48.24
C HIS A 11 8.77 -17.41 -47.00
N LEU A 12 10.10 -17.43 -47.13
CA LEU A 12 11.02 -17.08 -46.06
C LEU A 12 10.85 -15.60 -45.61
N THR A 13 10.72 -14.69 -46.58
CA THR A 13 10.55 -13.26 -46.33
C THR A 13 9.21 -12.99 -45.66
N TYR A 14 8.10 -13.61 -46.04
CA TYR A 14 6.78 -13.44 -45.43
C TYR A 14 6.77 -13.96 -43.98
N SER A 15 7.36 -15.12 -43.73
CA SER A 15 7.47 -15.69 -42.39
C SER A 15 8.31 -14.82 -41.46
N VAL A 16 9.42 -14.24 -41.96
CA VAL A 16 10.27 -13.31 -41.19
C VAL A 16 9.51 -12.02 -40.87
N TRP A 17 8.76 -11.44 -41.85
CA TRP A 17 7.94 -10.25 -41.59
C TRP A 17 6.84 -10.49 -40.58
N LEU A 18 6.17 -11.63 -40.60
CA LEU A 18 5.15 -12.00 -39.65
C LEU A 18 5.74 -12.16 -38.22
N MET A 19 6.92 -12.78 -38.13
CA MET A 19 7.64 -12.89 -36.83
C MET A 19 8.03 -11.52 -36.27
N VAL A 20 8.50 -10.60 -37.11
CA VAL A 20 8.84 -9.22 -36.70
C VAL A 20 7.61 -8.48 -36.25
N MET A 21 6.47 -8.59 -36.93
CA MET A 21 5.20 -7.98 -36.55
C MET A 21 4.68 -8.51 -35.20
N VAL A 22 4.72 -9.82 -34.98
CA VAL A 22 4.29 -10.43 -33.71
C VAL A 22 5.22 -10.05 -32.57
N ALA A 23 6.52 -10.01 -32.80
CA ALA A 23 7.51 -9.56 -31.84
C ALA A 23 7.35 -8.05 -31.51
N ALA A 24 7.07 -7.21 -32.51
CA ALA A 24 6.81 -5.78 -32.30
C ALA A 24 5.52 -5.54 -31.51
N MET A 25 4.43 -6.28 -31.80
CA MET A 25 3.19 -6.18 -31.03
C MET A 25 3.37 -6.67 -29.59
N ALA A 26 4.12 -7.74 -29.37
CA ALA A 26 4.47 -8.21 -28.04
C ALA A 26 5.32 -7.18 -27.27
N ALA A 27 6.28 -6.53 -27.94
CA ALA A 27 7.10 -5.47 -27.37
C ALA A 27 6.29 -4.20 -27.02
N VAL A 28 5.33 -3.82 -27.86
CA VAL A 28 4.42 -2.69 -27.58
C VAL A 28 3.49 -3.02 -26.41
N ALA A 29 2.94 -4.23 -26.36
CA ALA A 29 2.15 -4.70 -25.23
C ALA A 29 2.97 -4.69 -23.92
N ALA A 30 4.26 -5.04 -24.03
CA ALA A 30 5.22 -5.01 -22.93
C ALA A 30 5.50 -3.60 -22.43
N LEU A 31 5.76 -2.67 -23.33
CA LEU A 31 6.01 -1.25 -23.00
C LEU A 31 4.82 -0.62 -22.29
N VAL A 32 3.59 -0.92 -22.71
CA VAL A 32 2.35 -0.43 -22.06
C VAL A 32 2.16 -1.01 -20.66
N VAL A 33 2.65 -2.22 -20.38
CA VAL A 33 2.56 -2.87 -19.08
C VAL A 33 3.68 -2.44 -18.13
N CYS A 34 4.85 -2.09 -18.68
CA CYS A 34 6.09 -1.86 -17.91
C CYS A 34 6.16 -0.51 -17.21
N GLU A 35 5.22 0.41 -17.45
CA GLU A 35 5.32 1.79 -16.94
C GLU A 35 5.21 1.92 -15.42
N ARG A 36 4.77 0.91 -14.66
CA ARG A 36 4.73 0.97 -13.18
C ARG A 36 4.49 -0.37 -12.46
N SER A 37 5.25 -1.41 -12.64
CA SER A 37 5.12 -2.58 -11.77
C SER A 37 6.43 -3.00 -11.10
N VAL A 38 6.28 -3.55 -9.91
CA VAL A 38 7.32 -3.99 -8.96
C VAL A 38 8.14 -5.20 -9.47
N VAL A 39 7.86 -5.69 -10.67
CA VAL A 39 8.65 -6.75 -11.30
C VAL A 39 9.88 -6.12 -11.94
N ASP A 40 11.05 -6.57 -11.52
CA ASP A 40 12.33 -6.19 -12.10
C ASP A 40 12.26 -6.27 -13.64
N ARG A 41 12.71 -5.19 -14.31
CA ARG A 41 12.66 -5.06 -15.77
C ARG A 41 13.24 -6.27 -16.50
N SER A 42 14.25 -6.90 -15.92
CA SER A 42 14.90 -8.10 -16.45
C SER A 42 14.01 -9.35 -16.40
N GLY A 43 13.30 -9.58 -15.30
CA GLY A 43 12.37 -10.71 -15.18
C GLY A 43 11.17 -10.60 -16.11
N PHE A 44 10.67 -9.38 -16.31
CA PHE A 44 9.56 -9.12 -17.22
C PHE A 44 9.95 -9.32 -18.69
N LEU A 45 11.15 -8.86 -19.10
CA LEU A 45 11.67 -9.08 -20.45
C LEU A 45 11.90 -10.57 -20.76
N LEU A 46 12.33 -11.36 -19.76
CA LEU A 46 12.49 -12.81 -19.87
C LEU A 46 11.15 -13.53 -20.08
N ILE A 47 10.12 -13.16 -19.35
CA ILE A 47 8.77 -13.73 -19.51
C ILE A 47 8.19 -13.40 -20.89
N LEU A 48 8.43 -12.19 -21.38
CA LEU A 48 7.99 -11.77 -22.71
C LEU A 48 8.73 -12.49 -23.82
N ALA A 49 10.04 -12.61 -23.70
CA ALA A 49 10.86 -13.36 -24.65
C ALA A 49 10.45 -14.84 -24.69
N ALA A 50 10.18 -15.46 -23.54
CA ALA A 50 9.68 -16.82 -23.45
C ALA A 50 8.28 -16.97 -24.07
N ALA A 51 7.37 -16.05 -23.81
CA ALA A 51 6.01 -16.06 -24.39
C ALA A 51 6.04 -15.86 -25.90
N ALA A 52 6.89 -14.96 -26.42
CA ALA A 52 7.09 -14.74 -27.84
C ALA A 52 7.71 -15.98 -28.51
N PHE A 53 8.71 -16.62 -27.89
CA PHE A 53 9.33 -17.85 -28.38
C PHE A 53 8.33 -19.02 -28.45
N ILE A 54 7.53 -19.21 -27.40
CA ILE A 54 6.48 -20.25 -27.36
C ILE A 54 5.42 -19.98 -28.45
N ALA A 55 4.99 -18.73 -28.63
CA ALA A 55 4.03 -18.38 -29.68
C ALA A 55 4.58 -18.67 -31.09
N VAL A 56 5.84 -18.30 -31.34
CA VAL A 56 6.52 -18.57 -32.63
C VAL A 56 6.71 -20.07 -32.86
N ALA A 57 7.18 -20.83 -31.87
CA ALA A 57 7.35 -22.26 -31.94
C ALA A 57 6.03 -23.01 -32.18
N SER A 58 4.96 -22.57 -31.50
CA SER A 58 3.61 -23.14 -31.67
C SER A 58 3.05 -22.86 -33.10
N MET A 59 3.32 -21.66 -33.62
CA MET A 59 2.90 -21.29 -34.97
C MET A 59 3.64 -22.07 -36.07
N THR A 60 4.97 -22.26 -35.93
CA THR A 60 5.75 -23.05 -36.89
C THR A 60 5.32 -24.53 -36.87
N TRP A 61 5.04 -25.08 -35.70
CA TRP A 61 4.53 -26.45 -35.57
C TRP A 61 3.13 -26.62 -36.18
N LEU A 62 2.21 -25.68 -35.93
CA LEU A 62 0.85 -25.70 -36.45
C LEU A 62 0.83 -25.49 -37.98
N SER A 63 1.67 -24.61 -38.50
CA SER A 63 1.79 -24.40 -39.94
C SER A 63 2.36 -25.65 -40.67
N GLY A 64 3.30 -26.38 -40.03
CA GLY A 64 3.78 -27.69 -40.52
C GLY A 64 2.67 -28.74 -40.60
N LEU A 65 1.90 -28.90 -39.51
CA LEU A 65 0.75 -29.84 -39.44
C LEU A 65 -0.34 -29.53 -40.49
N ILE A 66 -0.65 -28.25 -40.67
CA ILE A 66 -1.64 -27.80 -41.68
C ILE A 66 -1.06 -28.05 -43.10
N GLY A 67 0.24 -27.80 -43.30
CA GLY A 67 0.92 -28.11 -44.58
C GLY A 67 0.84 -29.58 -44.96
N GLU A 68 1.19 -30.49 -44.04
CA GLU A 68 1.08 -31.94 -44.25
C GLU A 68 -0.34 -32.41 -44.56
N ALA A 69 -1.35 -31.87 -43.85
CA ALA A 69 -2.75 -32.21 -44.09
C ALA A 69 -3.24 -31.75 -45.47
N PHE A 70 -2.74 -30.59 -45.95
CA PHE A 70 -3.09 -30.07 -47.27
C PHE A 70 -2.34 -30.74 -48.40
N GLU A 71 -1.06 -31.11 -48.21
CA GLU A 71 -0.32 -31.93 -49.19
C GLU A 71 -1.04 -33.28 -49.39
N ALA A 72 -1.50 -33.92 -48.34
CA ALA A 72 -2.31 -35.15 -48.45
C ALA A 72 -3.62 -34.90 -49.22
N GLY A 73 -4.30 -33.77 -48.97
CA GLY A 73 -5.50 -33.35 -49.70
C GLY A 73 -5.23 -33.02 -51.16
N ALA A 74 -4.12 -32.32 -51.48
CA ALA A 74 -3.71 -31.98 -52.85
C ALA A 74 -3.33 -33.23 -53.68
N ILE A 75 -2.64 -34.20 -53.06
CA ILE A 75 -2.36 -35.50 -53.66
C ILE A 75 -3.65 -36.27 -53.99
N TRP A 76 -4.65 -36.21 -53.11
CA TRP A 76 -5.96 -36.81 -53.36
C TRP A 76 -6.67 -36.08 -54.50
N ALA A 77 -6.70 -34.74 -54.49
CA ALA A 77 -7.36 -33.91 -55.50
C ALA A 77 -6.71 -34.07 -56.88
N SER A 78 -5.37 -34.19 -56.98
CA SER A 78 -4.66 -34.40 -58.23
C SER A 78 -4.99 -35.76 -58.90
N LYS A 79 -5.37 -36.74 -58.11
CA LYS A 79 -5.87 -38.04 -58.60
C LYS A 79 -7.28 -37.96 -59.17
N VAL A 80 -8.07 -36.97 -58.78
CA VAL A 80 -9.48 -36.81 -59.19
C VAL A 80 -9.58 -35.86 -60.41
N VAL A 81 -8.72 -34.84 -60.52
CA VAL A 81 -8.74 -33.86 -61.62
C VAL A 81 -7.30 -33.57 -62.08
N PRO A 82 -6.83 -34.26 -63.10
CA PRO A 82 -5.45 -34.06 -63.64
C PRO A 82 -5.32 -32.61 -64.15
N GLY A 83 -4.34 -31.87 -63.66
CA GLY A 83 -3.85 -30.63 -64.24
C GLY A 83 -4.24 -29.29 -63.56
N THR A 84 -5.12 -29.26 -62.55
CA THR A 84 -5.57 -27.99 -61.92
C THR A 84 -5.26 -27.87 -60.42
N GLY A 85 -4.67 -28.88 -59.80
CA GLY A 85 -4.68 -29.03 -58.33
C GLY A 85 -3.64 -28.21 -57.56
N SER A 86 -2.47 -27.88 -58.15
CA SER A 86 -1.37 -27.40 -57.30
C SER A 86 -1.41 -25.88 -57.03
N LEU A 87 -1.65 -25.07 -58.05
CA LEU A 87 -1.58 -23.60 -57.89
C LEU A 87 -2.72 -22.99 -57.08
N ILE A 88 -3.95 -23.55 -57.17
CA ILE A 88 -5.11 -23.06 -56.40
C ILE A 88 -5.06 -23.55 -54.97
N ALA A 89 -4.57 -24.76 -54.73
CA ALA A 89 -4.43 -25.34 -53.42
C ALA A 89 -3.40 -24.58 -52.55
N ASP A 90 -2.25 -24.23 -53.09
CA ASP A 90 -1.18 -23.52 -52.41
C ASP A 90 -1.63 -22.07 -52.00
N GLY A 91 -2.26 -21.32 -52.90
CA GLY A 91 -2.76 -19.99 -52.61
C GLY A 91 -3.89 -19.97 -51.54
N ALA A 92 -4.80 -20.93 -51.58
CA ALA A 92 -5.87 -21.04 -50.61
C ALA A 92 -5.34 -21.44 -49.22
N LEU A 93 -4.34 -22.32 -49.14
CA LEU A 93 -3.70 -22.73 -47.90
C LEU A 93 -3.02 -21.56 -47.20
N HIS A 94 -2.24 -20.75 -47.95
CA HIS A 94 -1.59 -19.58 -47.38
C HIS A 94 -2.58 -18.53 -46.87
N LEU A 95 -3.68 -18.31 -47.61
CA LEU A 95 -4.72 -17.40 -47.19
C LEU A 95 -5.39 -17.85 -45.88
N VAL A 96 -5.76 -19.11 -45.77
CA VAL A 96 -6.40 -19.68 -44.56
C VAL A 96 -5.43 -19.66 -43.39
N SER A 97 -4.18 -20.04 -43.57
CA SER A 97 -3.14 -19.99 -42.53
C SER A 97 -2.96 -18.56 -41.98
N ASN A 98 -2.82 -17.58 -42.87
CA ASN A 98 -2.68 -16.19 -42.49
C ASN A 98 -3.91 -15.63 -41.72
N LEU A 99 -5.12 -16.02 -42.15
CA LEU A 99 -6.35 -15.61 -41.45
C LEU A 99 -6.45 -16.23 -40.07
N VAL A 100 -6.09 -17.49 -39.87
CA VAL A 100 -6.10 -18.15 -38.55
C VAL A 100 -5.08 -17.49 -37.62
N VAL A 101 -3.88 -17.18 -38.13
CA VAL A 101 -2.85 -16.48 -37.35
C VAL A 101 -3.29 -15.08 -36.95
N ALA A 102 -3.86 -14.32 -37.90
CA ALA A 102 -4.37 -12.97 -37.62
C ALA A 102 -5.52 -13.00 -36.56
N ALA A 103 -6.47 -13.93 -36.73
CA ALA A 103 -7.57 -14.10 -35.77
C ALA A 103 -7.07 -14.47 -34.37
N GLY A 104 -6.06 -15.36 -34.27
CA GLY A 104 -5.42 -15.72 -33.00
C GLY A 104 -4.71 -14.54 -32.34
N ALA A 105 -3.97 -13.75 -33.12
CA ALA A 105 -3.27 -12.56 -32.63
C ALA A 105 -4.26 -11.50 -32.11
N ILE A 106 -5.34 -11.25 -32.85
CA ILE A 106 -6.40 -10.31 -32.44
C ILE A 106 -7.08 -10.81 -31.15
N GLY A 107 -7.46 -12.09 -31.09
CA GLY A 107 -8.08 -12.69 -29.93
C GLY A 107 -7.21 -12.59 -28.67
N PHE A 108 -5.92 -12.88 -28.81
CA PHE A 108 -4.94 -12.72 -27.74
C PHE A 108 -4.80 -11.25 -27.30
N GLY A 109 -4.69 -10.33 -28.25
CA GLY A 109 -4.61 -8.89 -27.98
C GLY A 109 -5.83 -8.38 -27.20
N VAL A 110 -7.04 -8.78 -27.60
CA VAL A 110 -8.29 -8.44 -26.92
C VAL A 110 -8.33 -9.03 -25.51
N MET A 111 -7.89 -10.28 -25.34
CA MET A 111 -7.83 -10.92 -24.00
C MET A 111 -6.88 -10.19 -23.06
N VAL A 112 -5.69 -9.83 -23.53
CA VAL A 112 -4.70 -9.06 -22.76
C VAL A 112 -5.24 -7.68 -22.41
N ALA A 113 -5.81 -6.97 -23.38
CA ALA A 113 -6.40 -5.65 -23.16
C ALA A 113 -7.52 -5.69 -22.11
N ARG A 114 -8.40 -6.69 -22.14
CA ARG A 114 -9.47 -6.91 -21.14
C ARG A 114 -8.89 -7.18 -19.74
N LYS A 115 -7.86 -8.02 -19.62
CA LYS A 115 -7.19 -8.28 -18.34
C LYS A 115 -6.54 -7.02 -17.77
N LEU A 116 -5.85 -6.27 -18.62
CA LEU A 116 -5.21 -5.00 -18.23
C LEU A 116 -6.24 -3.95 -17.80
N ALA A 117 -7.34 -3.81 -18.53
CA ALA A 117 -8.42 -2.90 -18.18
C ALA A 117 -9.01 -3.26 -16.81
N LYS A 118 -9.32 -4.55 -16.56
CA LYS A 118 -9.79 -5.03 -15.24
C LYS A 118 -8.78 -4.75 -14.13
N TYR A 119 -7.49 -4.99 -14.38
CA TYR A 119 -6.43 -4.71 -13.41
C TYR A 119 -6.34 -3.21 -13.07
N ARG A 120 -6.38 -2.34 -14.08
CA ARG A 120 -6.37 -0.86 -13.90
C ARG A 120 -7.58 -0.39 -13.09
N VAL A 121 -8.78 -0.91 -13.39
CA VAL A 121 -10.00 -0.58 -12.64
C VAL A 121 -9.87 -1.02 -11.18
N ARG A 122 -9.47 -2.27 -10.92
CA ARG A 122 -9.27 -2.78 -9.55
C ARG A 122 -8.25 -1.96 -8.77
N ARG A 123 -7.14 -1.60 -9.41
CA ARG A 123 -6.09 -0.77 -8.78
C ARG A 123 -6.60 0.63 -8.43
N ARG A 124 -7.38 1.26 -9.32
CA ARG A 124 -8.02 2.55 -9.05
C ARG A 124 -9.02 2.44 -7.90
N GLN A 125 -9.87 1.43 -7.91
CA GLN A 125 -10.83 1.19 -6.83
C GLN A 125 -10.13 0.94 -5.49
N ALA A 126 -9.06 0.16 -5.45
CA ALA A 126 -8.26 -0.06 -4.25
C ALA A 126 -7.61 1.23 -3.73
N ALA A 127 -7.09 2.08 -4.63
CA ALA A 127 -6.51 3.37 -4.25
C ALA A 127 -7.57 4.31 -3.67
N VAL A 128 -8.74 4.38 -4.29
CA VAL A 128 -9.87 5.18 -3.77
C VAL A 128 -10.34 4.65 -2.42
N ALA A 129 -10.53 3.34 -2.28
CA ALA A 129 -10.92 2.73 -1.02
C ALA A 129 -9.90 2.98 0.10
N GLU A 130 -8.61 3.02 -0.22
CA GLU A 130 -7.55 3.34 0.74
C GLU A 130 -7.64 4.81 1.20
N VAL A 131 -7.89 5.76 0.30
CA VAL A 131 -8.09 7.17 0.65
C VAL A 131 -9.30 7.33 1.58
N PHE A 132 -10.43 6.67 1.26
CA PHE A 132 -11.61 6.70 2.12
C PHE A 132 -11.35 6.08 3.49
N ARG A 133 -10.65 4.94 3.56
CA ARG A 133 -10.29 4.33 4.85
C ARG A 133 -9.43 5.26 5.71
N ARG A 134 -8.42 5.92 5.10
CA ARG A 134 -7.56 6.87 5.82
C ARG A 134 -8.35 8.08 6.33
N HIS A 135 -9.20 8.66 5.49
CA HIS A 135 -10.03 9.80 5.88
C HIS A 135 -10.99 9.43 7.02
N ARG A 136 -11.64 8.25 6.93
CA ARG A 136 -12.51 7.75 7.99
C ARG A 136 -11.74 7.52 9.31
N ALA A 137 -10.53 6.93 9.24
CA ALA A 137 -9.69 6.74 10.42
C ALA A 137 -9.31 8.07 11.08
N GLN A 138 -8.97 9.10 10.29
CA GLN A 138 -8.70 10.45 10.80
C GLN A 138 -9.92 11.07 11.46
N GLN A 139 -11.11 10.95 10.85
CA GLN A 139 -12.35 11.45 11.47
C GLN A 139 -12.66 10.76 12.80
N ILE A 140 -12.50 9.44 12.88
CA ILE A 140 -12.70 8.67 14.11
C ILE A 140 -11.68 9.10 15.16
N GLY A 141 -10.42 9.30 14.81
CA GLY A 141 -9.38 9.81 15.72
C GLY A 141 -9.74 11.19 16.26
N ALA A 142 -10.04 12.14 15.38
CA ALA A 142 -10.41 13.51 15.75
C ALA A 142 -11.68 13.55 16.65
N ALA A 143 -12.67 12.70 16.37
CA ALA A 143 -13.86 12.57 17.20
C ALA A 143 -13.51 12.06 18.62
N GLY A 144 -12.62 11.07 18.73
CA GLY A 144 -12.16 10.57 20.03
C GLY A 144 -11.39 11.61 20.83
N GLU A 145 -10.48 12.34 20.20
CA GLU A 145 -9.79 13.47 20.85
C GLU A 145 -10.79 14.54 21.29
N GLY A 146 -11.85 14.80 20.49
CA GLY A 146 -12.93 15.72 20.83
C GLY A 146 -13.68 15.28 22.10
N LEU A 147 -14.00 13.97 22.20
CA LEU A 147 -14.65 13.42 23.41
C LEU A 147 -13.78 13.59 24.65
N VAL A 148 -12.49 13.28 24.55
CA VAL A 148 -11.54 13.47 25.65
C VAL A 148 -11.44 14.95 26.03
N ALA A 149 -11.35 15.86 25.05
CA ALA A 149 -11.30 17.29 25.31
C ALA A 149 -12.57 17.81 26.01
N CYS A 150 -13.75 17.32 25.64
CA CYS A 150 -15.01 17.64 26.32
C CYS A 150 -15.01 17.16 27.80
N GLU A 151 -14.51 15.96 28.07
CA GLU A 151 -14.39 15.41 29.41
C GLU A 151 -13.42 16.22 30.25
N LEU A 152 -12.31 16.68 29.70
CA LEU A 152 -11.30 17.50 30.36
C LEU A 152 -11.76 18.95 30.62
N ALA A 153 -12.61 19.50 29.77
CA ALA A 153 -13.11 20.86 29.91
C ALA A 153 -13.79 21.10 31.28
N GLY A 154 -14.43 20.05 31.85
CA GLY A 154 -15.02 20.11 33.19
C GLY A 154 -14.02 20.16 34.35
N LEU A 155 -12.71 19.94 34.11
CA LEU A 155 -11.66 20.03 35.15
C LEU A 155 -11.07 21.43 35.29
N GLY A 156 -11.30 22.32 34.32
CA GLY A 156 -10.75 23.68 34.32
C GLY A 156 -9.22 23.76 34.17
N TRP A 157 -8.58 22.66 33.79
CA TRP A 157 -7.14 22.64 33.61
C TRP A 157 -6.74 23.16 32.20
N PRO A 158 -5.68 23.99 32.10
CA PRO A 158 -5.16 24.40 30.79
C PRO A 158 -4.80 23.20 29.96
N THR A 159 -5.26 23.19 28.73
CA THR A 159 -5.13 22.06 27.79
C THR A 159 -4.56 22.54 26.45
N LEU A 160 -3.59 21.81 25.87
CA LEU A 160 -3.11 21.97 24.51
C LEU A 160 -3.37 20.70 23.72
N ARG A 161 -3.60 20.83 22.42
CA ARG A 161 -3.89 19.68 21.53
C ARG A 161 -2.92 19.64 20.36
N ASN A 162 -2.60 18.42 19.92
CA ASN A 162 -1.82 18.16 18.72
C ASN A 162 -0.47 18.91 18.71
N VAL A 163 0.24 18.87 19.82
CA VAL A 163 1.51 19.58 20.01
C VAL A 163 2.65 18.79 19.40
N ILE A 164 3.38 19.40 18.45
CA ILE A 164 4.53 18.78 17.81
C ILE A 164 5.80 19.28 18.46
N LEU A 165 6.48 18.38 19.17
CA LEU A 165 7.79 18.63 19.81
C LEU A 165 8.91 18.04 18.97
N GLY A 166 10.09 18.65 19.05
CA GLY A 166 11.32 18.16 18.43
C GLY A 166 11.97 19.16 17.49
N ASP A 167 13.22 18.90 17.19
CA ASP A 167 14.05 19.67 16.30
C ASP A 167 14.35 18.93 14.98
N SER A 168 15.25 19.47 14.18
CA SER A 168 15.61 19.08 12.81
C SER A 168 15.84 17.56 12.61
N GLY A 169 14.80 16.72 12.62
CA GLY A 169 14.90 15.33 12.19
C GLY A 169 14.09 14.31 12.98
N ARG A 170 13.72 14.59 14.23
CA ARG A 170 12.90 13.71 15.05
C ARG A 170 11.79 14.51 15.72
N THR A 171 10.59 14.40 15.18
CA THR A 171 9.41 15.06 15.72
C THR A 171 8.46 14.05 16.34
N VAL A 172 7.79 14.46 17.41
CA VAL A 172 6.77 13.70 18.14
C VAL A 172 5.54 14.57 18.22
N GLU A 173 4.39 14.05 17.81
CA GLU A 173 3.09 14.69 18.00
C GLU A 173 2.43 14.08 19.24
N ILE A 174 1.99 14.93 20.16
CA ILE A 174 1.29 14.55 21.39
C ILE A 174 -0.15 15.02 21.26
N ASP A 175 -1.09 14.07 21.40
CA ASP A 175 -2.51 14.35 21.16
C ASP A 175 -3.06 15.43 22.10
N ILE A 176 -2.84 15.28 23.41
CA ILE A 176 -3.32 16.24 24.43
C ILE A 176 -2.26 16.41 25.50
N LEU A 177 -2.00 17.65 25.89
CA LEU A 177 -1.21 18.04 27.06
C LEU A 177 -2.11 18.76 28.06
N LEU A 178 -1.94 18.47 29.36
CA LEU A 178 -2.60 19.13 30.46
C LEU A 178 -1.58 19.78 31.40
N ARG A 179 -1.82 21.03 31.79
CA ARG A 179 -1.14 21.63 32.91
C ARG A 179 -1.90 21.27 34.19
N VAL A 180 -1.24 20.58 35.08
CA VAL A 180 -1.78 20.18 36.39
C VAL A 180 -1.01 20.85 37.53
N SER A 181 -1.50 20.75 38.74
CA SER A 181 -0.91 21.46 39.92
C SER A 181 0.51 20.99 40.26
N ASP A 182 0.89 19.78 39.88
CA ASP A 182 2.19 19.18 40.19
C ASP A 182 3.05 18.88 38.90
N GLY A 183 2.62 19.36 37.71
CA GLY A 183 3.40 19.16 36.51
C GLY A 183 2.60 19.19 35.21
N ILE A 184 2.99 18.31 34.29
CA ILE A 184 2.39 18.19 32.95
C ILE A 184 2.01 16.75 32.70
N VAL A 185 0.82 16.54 32.15
CA VAL A 185 0.31 15.23 31.75
C VAL A 185 0.17 15.18 30.23
N ALA A 186 0.71 14.10 29.62
CA ALA A 186 0.53 13.77 28.22
C ALA A 186 -0.52 12.66 28.07
N LEU A 187 -1.51 12.85 27.20
CA LEU A 187 -2.50 11.84 26.88
C LEU A 187 -2.30 11.38 25.44
N GLU A 188 -2.24 10.07 25.26
CA GLU A 188 -2.31 9.37 23.97
C GLU A 188 -3.72 8.83 23.79
N VAL A 189 -4.47 9.34 22.82
CA VAL A 189 -5.88 9.00 22.59
C VAL A 189 -6.01 7.92 21.53
N LYS A 190 -6.75 6.85 21.83
CA LYS A 190 -7.03 5.76 20.89
C LYS A 190 -8.53 5.51 20.74
N SER A 191 -9.04 5.65 19.51
CA SER A 191 -10.45 5.44 19.17
C SER A 191 -10.63 4.07 18.49
N TRP A 192 -10.21 3.01 19.16
CA TRP A 192 -10.28 1.66 18.62
C TRP A 192 -11.62 0.98 18.85
N GLY A 193 -11.96 0.01 18.00
CA GLY A 193 -13.08 -0.91 18.17
C GLY A 193 -12.62 -2.37 18.14
N GLY A 194 -13.57 -3.31 18.31
CA GLY A 194 -13.30 -4.74 18.31
C GLY A 194 -12.60 -5.23 19.58
N PHE A 195 -11.91 -6.37 19.48
CA PHE A 195 -11.15 -6.95 20.58
C PHE A 195 -9.65 -6.73 20.36
N ILE A 196 -8.93 -6.32 21.39
CA ILE A 196 -7.49 -6.05 21.33
C ILE A 196 -6.79 -6.93 22.35
N ALA A 197 -5.81 -7.70 21.86
CA ALA A 197 -4.98 -8.57 22.70
C ALA A 197 -3.50 -8.22 22.56
N GLY A 198 -2.77 -8.42 23.63
CA GLY A 198 -1.33 -8.15 23.70
C GLY A 198 -0.77 -8.35 25.09
N THR A 199 0.44 -7.84 25.29
CA THR A 199 1.07 -7.70 26.60
C THR A 199 1.61 -6.28 26.74
N ASP A 200 1.83 -5.83 27.96
CA ASP A 200 2.36 -4.50 28.28
C ASP A 200 3.73 -4.25 27.63
N VAL A 201 4.59 -5.27 27.57
CA VAL A 201 5.96 -5.19 27.04
C VAL A 201 6.04 -5.39 25.52
N ALA A 202 4.99 -5.92 24.87
CA ALA A 202 4.99 -6.17 23.44
C ALA A 202 5.05 -4.87 22.62
N THR A 203 5.86 -4.82 21.57
CA THR A 203 5.93 -3.68 20.66
C THR A 203 4.63 -3.47 19.90
N TYR A 204 3.90 -4.54 19.62
CA TYR A 204 2.63 -4.51 18.88
C TYR A 204 1.56 -5.30 19.62
N TRP A 205 0.33 -4.75 19.61
CA TRP A 205 -0.89 -5.45 19.98
C TRP A 205 -1.62 -5.94 18.72
N THR A 206 -2.53 -6.88 18.88
CA THR A 206 -3.35 -7.38 17.77
C THR A 206 -4.79 -6.97 17.99
N GLN A 207 -5.36 -6.27 17.02
CA GLN A 207 -6.77 -5.92 16.97
C GLN A 207 -7.52 -6.94 16.11
N TYR A 208 -8.61 -7.46 16.63
CA TYR A 208 -9.54 -8.36 15.95
C TYR A 208 -10.85 -7.60 15.67
N ILE A 209 -11.20 -7.49 14.39
CA ILE A 209 -12.45 -6.90 13.91
C ILE A 209 -13.11 -7.84 12.90
N SER A 210 -14.41 -7.62 12.59
CA SER A 210 -15.08 -8.39 11.55
C SER A 210 -14.33 -8.23 10.22
N GLY A 211 -13.73 -9.32 9.74
CA GLY A 211 -12.97 -9.34 8.48
C GLY A 211 -11.45 -9.47 8.62
N GLY A 212 -10.91 -9.62 9.83
CA GLY A 212 -9.49 -9.91 9.99
C GLY A 212 -8.83 -9.38 11.25
N GLU A 213 -7.51 -9.50 11.27
CA GLU A 213 -6.66 -8.97 12.33
C GLU A 213 -5.74 -7.86 11.80
N THR A 214 -5.37 -6.94 12.70
CA THR A 214 -4.45 -5.85 12.40
C THR A 214 -3.45 -5.68 13.53
N LYS A 215 -2.18 -5.52 13.22
CA LYS A 215 -1.14 -5.17 14.20
C LYS A 215 -1.18 -3.67 14.49
N LEU A 216 -1.33 -3.33 15.74
CA LEU A 216 -1.31 -1.96 16.27
C LEU A 216 -0.02 -1.74 17.03
N LEU A 217 0.61 -0.58 16.88
CA LEU A 217 1.70 -0.20 17.78
C LEU A 217 1.16 -0.10 19.19
N ASN A 218 1.87 -0.70 20.15
CA ASN A 218 1.50 -0.61 21.57
C ASN A 218 1.47 0.87 22.00
N PRO A 219 0.33 1.38 22.44
CA PRO A 219 0.17 2.78 22.79
C PRO A 219 0.92 3.18 24.06
N ALA A 220 1.18 2.23 24.97
CA ALA A 220 2.03 2.48 26.14
C ALA A 220 3.48 2.78 25.72
N VAL A 221 4.03 2.01 24.76
CA VAL A 221 5.36 2.27 24.18
C VAL A 221 5.39 3.60 23.44
N GLN A 222 4.32 3.93 22.73
CA GLN A 222 4.18 5.21 22.04
C GLN A 222 4.15 6.35 23.05
N ASN A 223 3.30 6.27 24.06
CA ASN A 223 3.13 7.29 25.09
C ASN A 223 4.41 7.49 25.94
N LEU A 224 5.14 6.41 26.24
CA LEU A 224 6.45 6.52 26.89
C LEU A 224 7.44 7.36 26.04
N ALA A 225 7.41 7.23 24.73
CA ALA A 225 8.23 8.07 23.85
C ALA A 225 7.80 9.54 23.90
N HIS A 226 6.49 9.80 24.02
CA HIS A 226 5.93 11.15 24.19
C HIS A 226 6.39 11.76 25.53
N VAL A 227 6.25 11.03 26.63
CA VAL A 227 6.72 11.46 27.94
C VAL A 227 8.21 11.82 27.91
N ARG A 228 9.06 10.94 27.37
CA ARG A 228 10.49 11.20 27.25
C ARG A 228 10.83 12.41 26.36
N ALA A 229 10.07 12.66 25.32
CA ALA A 229 10.24 13.86 24.47
C ALA A 229 9.84 15.12 25.24
N LEU A 230 8.76 15.05 26.01
CA LEU A 230 8.27 16.13 26.83
C LEU A 230 9.24 16.44 27.99
N GLU A 231 9.76 15.43 28.69
CA GLU A 231 10.78 15.58 29.73
C GLU A 231 12.03 16.31 29.21
N ARG A 232 12.53 15.88 28.02
CA ARG A 232 13.68 16.57 27.38
C ARG A 232 13.35 18.01 27.01
N PHE A 233 12.15 18.28 26.52
CA PHE A 233 11.72 19.62 26.17
C PHE A 233 11.59 20.53 27.39
N VAL A 234 10.99 20.02 28.45
CA VAL A 234 10.85 20.72 29.73
C VAL A 234 12.22 21.00 30.34
N GLY A 235 13.12 20.03 30.35
CA GLY A 235 14.50 20.16 30.83
C GLY A 235 14.61 20.39 32.34
N ASP A 236 13.54 20.16 33.09
CA ASP A 236 13.48 20.35 34.53
C ASP A 236 13.15 19.01 35.21
N PRO A 237 14.13 18.33 35.85
CA PRO A 237 13.92 17.03 36.46
C PRO A 237 13.04 17.05 37.68
N ALA A 238 12.81 18.22 38.28
CA ALA A 238 11.92 18.37 39.44
C ALA A 238 10.44 18.48 39.01
N LEU A 239 10.17 18.78 37.73
CA LEU A 239 8.83 18.89 37.21
C LEU A 239 8.27 17.51 36.83
N SER A 240 7.15 17.12 37.43
CA SER A 240 6.51 15.84 37.15
C SER A 240 5.96 15.81 35.70
N VAL A 241 6.37 14.82 34.92
CA VAL A 241 5.81 14.54 33.59
C VAL A 241 5.25 13.12 33.61
N ARG A 242 3.95 13.00 33.30
CA ARG A 242 3.24 11.71 33.30
C ARG A 242 2.52 11.49 31.98
N GLY A 243 2.27 10.24 31.65
CA GLY A 243 1.56 9.87 30.44
C GLY A 243 0.46 8.85 30.70
N PHE A 244 -0.69 9.04 30.07
CA PHE A 244 -1.78 8.07 30.09
C PHE A 244 -2.22 7.76 28.66
N VAL A 245 -2.60 6.50 28.44
CA VAL A 245 -3.31 6.07 27.23
C VAL A 245 -4.79 6.15 27.51
N VAL A 246 -5.55 6.84 26.65
CA VAL A 246 -6.99 7.02 26.81
C VAL A 246 -7.72 6.26 25.72
N SER A 247 -8.64 5.37 26.10
CA SER A 247 -9.54 4.68 25.18
C SER A 247 -10.81 5.49 24.97
N ALA A 248 -10.92 6.13 23.80
CA ALA A 248 -12.09 6.89 23.36
C ALA A 248 -13.02 6.08 22.43
N GLY A 249 -12.65 4.82 22.11
CA GLY A 249 -13.44 3.92 21.30
C GLY A 249 -14.23 2.89 22.10
N ARG A 250 -14.71 1.87 21.38
CA ARG A 250 -15.49 0.77 21.95
C ARG A 250 -14.70 -0.55 22.00
N ALA A 251 -13.39 -0.48 21.97
CA ALA A 251 -12.56 -1.67 22.02
C ALA A 251 -12.70 -2.38 23.38
N GLN A 252 -12.69 -3.70 23.33
CA GLN A 252 -12.51 -4.57 24.49
C GLN A 252 -11.03 -4.99 24.54
N PHE A 253 -10.47 -5.13 25.71
CA PHE A 253 -9.05 -5.47 25.88
C PHE A 253 -8.90 -6.80 26.61
N SER A 254 -7.90 -7.60 26.22
CA SER A 254 -7.53 -8.78 27.00
C SER A 254 -7.00 -8.39 28.38
N ASP A 255 -7.14 -9.30 29.35
CA ASP A 255 -6.75 -9.05 30.75
C ASP A 255 -5.31 -8.57 30.92
N GLY A 256 -4.38 -9.07 30.08
CA GLY A 256 -2.96 -8.68 30.12
C GLY A 256 -2.70 -7.20 29.81
N ILE A 257 -3.65 -6.47 29.21
CA ILE A 257 -3.50 -5.06 28.83
C ILE A 257 -4.68 -4.18 29.24
N ALA A 258 -5.73 -4.75 29.84
CA ALA A 258 -6.95 -4.02 30.20
C ALA A 258 -6.70 -2.88 31.20
N HIS A 259 -5.63 -2.94 31.98
CA HIS A 259 -5.22 -1.92 32.94
C HIS A 259 -4.51 -0.70 32.31
N ILE A 260 -4.09 -0.78 31.04
CA ILE A 260 -3.29 0.27 30.40
C ILE A 260 -4.18 1.40 29.85
N PRO A 261 -5.23 1.12 29.02
CA PRO A 261 -6.05 2.20 28.47
C PRO A 261 -7.12 2.63 29.48
N VAL A 262 -7.07 3.89 29.84
CA VAL A 262 -8.09 4.52 30.68
C VAL A 262 -9.34 4.83 29.84
N PRO A 263 -10.52 4.30 30.14
CA PRO A 263 -11.75 4.72 29.46
C PRO A 263 -12.02 6.20 29.66
N VAL A 264 -12.57 6.90 28.67
CA VAL A 264 -12.88 8.34 28.77
C VAL A 264 -13.71 8.64 29.99
N ALA A 265 -14.74 7.82 30.29
CA ALA A 265 -15.62 8.01 31.46
C ALA A 265 -14.89 7.90 32.82
N ALA A 266 -13.77 7.18 32.89
CA ALA A 266 -12.96 7.05 34.11
C ALA A 266 -11.84 8.10 34.21
N LEU A 267 -11.58 8.85 33.13
CA LEU A 267 -10.40 9.71 33.00
C LEU A 267 -10.30 10.74 34.09
N ARG A 268 -11.41 11.42 34.47
CA ARG A 268 -11.45 12.39 35.57
C ARG A 268 -11.00 11.79 36.89
N GLY A 269 -11.56 10.63 37.23
CA GLY A 269 -11.23 9.95 38.49
C GLY A 269 -9.76 9.57 38.55
N VAL A 270 -9.25 9.00 37.47
CA VAL A 270 -7.84 8.61 37.36
C VAL A 270 -6.93 9.83 37.45
N LEU A 271 -7.19 10.89 36.73
CA LEU A 271 -6.37 12.10 36.78
C LEU A 271 -6.42 12.75 38.17
N SER A 272 -7.59 12.84 38.83
CA SER A 272 -7.73 13.41 40.18
C SER A 272 -6.95 12.61 41.22
N GLN A 273 -6.82 11.29 41.06
CA GLN A 273 -6.03 10.45 41.96
C GLN A 273 -4.50 10.60 41.75
N HIS A 274 -4.08 10.91 40.53
CA HIS A 274 -2.68 11.00 40.18
C HIS A 274 -2.12 12.43 40.28
N VAL A 275 -2.97 13.44 40.29
CA VAL A 275 -2.55 14.85 40.47
C VAL A 275 -2.47 15.15 41.95
N GLN A 276 -1.29 15.32 42.48
CA GLN A 276 -1.08 15.69 43.86
C GLN A 276 -1.34 17.18 44.05
N VAL A 277 -1.92 17.56 45.21
CA VAL A 277 -1.92 18.95 45.64
C VAL A 277 -0.48 19.30 46.01
N ALA A 278 0.22 19.90 45.05
CA ALA A 278 1.66 20.02 45.14
C ALA A 278 2.11 21.22 45.93
N LEU A 279 3.15 21.01 46.71
CA LEU A 279 4.08 22.04 47.20
C LEU A 279 5.07 22.48 46.10
N MET A 280 4.72 22.24 44.80
CA MET A 280 5.59 22.59 43.69
C MET A 280 5.55 24.08 43.37
N ASP A 281 6.71 24.61 42.98
CA ASP A 281 6.81 25.99 42.51
C ASP A 281 5.99 26.15 41.20
N GLN A 282 4.85 26.79 41.30
CA GLN A 282 3.93 27.06 40.19
C GLN A 282 4.63 27.87 39.06
N GLY A 283 5.59 28.73 39.43
CA GLY A 283 6.36 29.50 38.46
C GLY A 283 7.16 28.64 37.48
N ARG A 284 7.69 27.52 37.95
CA ARG A 284 8.41 26.54 37.10
C ARG A 284 7.46 25.84 36.14
N ILE A 285 6.31 25.40 36.64
CA ILE A 285 5.27 24.76 35.79
C ILE A 285 4.77 25.76 34.75
N ASP A 286 4.50 26.98 35.14
CA ASP A 286 4.06 28.05 34.23
C ASP A 286 5.11 28.40 33.16
N ALA A 287 6.38 28.42 33.52
CA ALA A 287 7.45 28.65 32.57
C ALA A 287 7.53 27.53 31.50
N ALA A 288 7.44 26.27 31.93
CA ALA A 288 7.38 25.12 31.03
C ALA A 288 6.12 25.16 30.16
N TRP A 289 4.97 25.47 30.75
CA TRP A 289 3.70 25.56 30.02
C TRP A 289 3.72 26.67 28.97
N ARG A 290 4.22 27.87 29.27
CA ARG A 290 4.36 28.95 28.26
C ARG A 290 5.19 28.54 27.07
N ARG A 291 6.27 27.78 27.29
CA ARG A 291 7.08 27.22 26.19
C ARG A 291 6.27 26.23 25.35
N LEU A 292 5.47 25.35 25.96
CA LEU A 292 4.59 24.42 25.27
C LEU A 292 3.48 25.12 24.48
N VAL A 293 2.90 26.19 25.01
CA VAL A 293 1.95 27.06 24.29
C VAL A 293 2.60 27.63 23.03
N HIS A 294 3.85 28.10 23.12
CA HIS A 294 4.58 28.61 21.98
C HIS A 294 4.79 27.51 20.91
N GLU A 295 5.18 26.31 21.32
CA GLU A 295 5.33 25.16 20.40
C GLU A 295 3.99 24.74 19.78
N ALA A 296 2.90 24.78 20.54
CA ALA A 296 1.57 24.48 20.04
C ALA A 296 1.17 25.44 18.89
N HIS A 297 1.45 26.73 19.00
CA HIS A 297 1.21 27.70 17.93
C HIS A 297 2.06 27.44 16.67
N GLN A 298 3.23 26.81 16.80
CA GLN A 298 4.09 26.48 15.68
C GLN A 298 3.77 25.08 15.07
N SER A 299 2.96 24.27 15.74
CA SER A 299 2.70 22.89 15.38
C SER A 299 2.05 22.77 14.00
N ASP A 300 1.18 23.68 13.60
CA ASP A 300 0.55 23.66 12.27
C ASP A 300 1.58 23.85 11.14
N ALA A 301 2.52 24.76 11.30
CA ALA A 301 3.62 24.96 10.34
C ALA A 301 4.55 23.74 10.27
N ARG A 302 4.75 23.04 11.39
CA ARG A 302 5.60 21.85 11.49
C ARG A 302 4.90 20.57 11.01
N ARG A 303 3.58 20.56 10.84
CA ARG A 303 2.79 19.36 10.50
C ARG A 303 3.22 18.70 9.20
N SER A 304 3.59 19.47 8.18
CA SER A 304 4.10 18.94 6.92
C SER A 304 5.43 18.20 7.08
N VAL A 305 6.33 18.75 7.88
CA VAL A 305 7.65 18.17 8.20
C VAL A 305 7.47 16.90 9.03
N HIS A 306 6.57 16.93 10.03
CA HIS A 306 6.22 15.77 10.84
C HIS A 306 5.62 14.65 9.98
N GLY A 307 4.69 14.95 9.09
CA GLY A 307 4.10 13.99 8.16
C GLY A 307 5.15 13.32 7.26
N ALA A 308 6.12 14.08 6.75
CA ALA A 308 7.23 13.54 5.97
C ALA A 308 8.17 12.65 6.80
N TYR A 309 8.41 12.98 8.06
CA TYR A 309 9.18 12.16 9.00
C TYR A 309 8.48 10.82 9.28
N VAL A 310 7.18 10.84 9.61
CA VAL A 310 6.38 9.64 9.87
C VAL A 310 6.35 8.72 8.63
N ALA A 311 6.14 9.27 7.45
CA ALA A 311 6.13 8.53 6.18
C ALA A 311 7.47 7.81 5.92
N ARG A 312 8.60 8.49 6.13
CA ARG A 312 9.94 7.89 6.00
C ARG A 312 10.17 6.75 6.99
N ARG A 313 9.74 6.92 8.23
CA ARG A 313 9.87 5.87 9.25
C ARG A 313 9.02 4.64 8.95
N GLN A 314 7.82 4.82 8.40
CA GLN A 314 6.94 3.71 7.98
C GLN A 314 7.50 2.96 6.77
N SER A 315 8.06 3.65 5.77
CA SER A 315 8.67 3.00 4.60
C SER A 315 9.92 2.21 4.97
N GLY A 316 10.77 2.71 5.86
CA GLY A 316 11.93 1.98 6.38
C GLY A 316 11.57 0.71 7.16
N ARG A 317 10.46 0.72 7.91
CA ARG A 317 9.94 -0.47 8.61
C ARG A 317 9.38 -1.52 7.66
N ARG A 318 8.66 -1.11 6.60
CA ARG A 318 8.14 -2.02 5.57
C ARG A 318 9.27 -2.71 4.79
N GLY A 319 10.36 -2.00 4.53
CA GLY A 319 11.54 -2.57 3.87
C GLY A 319 12.26 -3.64 4.71
N ARG A 320 12.31 -3.47 6.03
CA ARG A 320 12.89 -4.48 6.95
C ARG A 320 12.01 -5.71 7.13
N ALA A 321 10.68 -5.52 7.27
CA ALA A 321 9.72 -6.63 7.39
C ALA A 321 9.55 -7.45 6.09
N ALA A 322 10.01 -6.96 4.96
CA ALA A 322 10.02 -7.68 3.68
C ALA A 322 11.36 -8.41 3.43
N ALA A 323 12.37 -8.17 4.28
CA ALA A 323 13.71 -8.77 4.21
C ALA A 323 13.93 -9.88 5.27
N GLU A 324 13.03 -10.01 6.22
CA GLU A 324 12.89 -11.12 7.19
C GLU A 324 11.83 -12.13 6.73
#